data_619c8291022740d7a011ddaca27bdd17
#
_entry.id   619c8291022740d7a011ddaca27bdd17
#
_cell.length_a   1.000
_cell.length_b   1.000
_cell.length_c   1.000
_cell.angle_alpha   90.00
_cell.angle_beta   90.00
_cell.angle_gamma   90.00
#
_symmetry.space_group_name_H-M   'P 1'
#
loop_
_entity.id
_entity.type
_entity.pdbx_description
1 polymer ?
#
loop_
_entity_poly.entity_id
_entity_poly.type
_entity_poly.pdbx_seq_one_letter_code
_entity_poly.pdbx_strand_id
1 'polypeptide(L)'
;NLDKVMMATGDGDFIQVVRALQNKGCRVEAVAFQNISSNLKREVDLFMSGYLIPNLLPVPDADPKKYWGEVGSRVRGICYTYNHAKNFGFMRFLSKIGPGLWITDTRRSDSPYGTAFAHESAFSSGVDISQLPSREFIFEFDLIQGEKGMQAANITKL
;
A
#
# COMPACT_ATOMS: atom_id res chain seq x y z
N ASN A 1 8.46 1.20 -28.31
CA ASN A 1 8.88 2.14 -27.25
C ASN A 1 8.38 1.62 -25.90
N LEU A 2 9.28 1.46 -24.93
CA LEU A 2 8.92 1.14 -23.55
C LEU A 2 8.74 2.46 -22.81
N ASP A 3 7.54 2.74 -22.33
CA ASP A 3 7.23 3.96 -21.57
C ASP A 3 7.39 3.72 -20.06
N LYS A 4 7.25 2.46 -19.63
CA LYS A 4 7.35 2.06 -18.23
C LYS A 4 7.96 0.67 -18.07
N VAL A 5 8.81 0.51 -17.06
CA VAL A 5 9.37 -0.78 -16.62
C VAL A 5 9.05 -0.99 -15.15
N MET A 6 8.54 -2.15 -14.80
CA MET A 6 8.40 -2.58 -13.42
C MET A 6 9.44 -3.65 -13.12
N MET A 7 10.25 -3.42 -12.10
CA MET A 7 11.29 -4.33 -11.65
C MET A 7 10.87 -5.01 -10.35
N ALA A 8 10.92 -6.33 -10.32
CA ALA A 8 10.66 -7.12 -9.09
C ALA A 8 12.00 -7.46 -8.43
N THR A 9 12.60 -6.49 -7.76
CA THR A 9 13.88 -6.66 -7.06
C THR A 9 14.06 -5.64 -5.95
N GLY A 10 14.80 -6.01 -4.91
CA GLY A 10 15.27 -5.10 -3.85
C GLY A 10 16.78 -4.84 -3.91
N ASP A 11 17.47 -5.40 -4.91
CA ASP A 11 18.93 -5.39 -4.99
C ASP A 11 19.45 -4.06 -5.56
N GLY A 12 20.34 -3.42 -4.80
CA GLY A 12 21.00 -2.17 -5.16
C GLY A 12 21.89 -2.25 -6.42
N ASP A 13 22.32 -3.43 -6.82
CA ASP A 13 23.14 -3.61 -8.02
C ASP A 13 22.39 -3.21 -9.30
N PHE A 14 21.05 -3.20 -9.26
CA PHE A 14 20.22 -2.75 -10.37
C PHE A 14 20.12 -1.23 -10.55
N ILE A 15 20.72 -0.41 -9.69
CA ILE A 15 20.66 1.06 -9.79
C ILE A 15 21.16 1.56 -11.15
N GLN A 16 22.21 0.96 -11.69
CA GLN A 16 22.74 1.35 -13.00
C GLN A 16 21.76 1.06 -14.14
N VAL A 17 20.99 -0.05 -14.02
CA VAL A 17 19.94 -0.40 -14.97
C VAL A 17 18.79 0.61 -14.86
N VAL A 18 18.39 0.98 -13.65
CA VAL A 18 17.36 2.01 -13.42
C VAL A 18 17.74 3.31 -14.11
N ARG A 19 18.96 3.81 -13.87
CA ARG A 19 19.47 5.06 -14.48
C ARG A 19 19.51 4.98 -16.00
N ALA A 20 19.97 3.85 -16.54
CA ALA A 20 20.02 3.66 -17.99
C ALA A 20 18.63 3.70 -18.64
N LEU A 21 17.61 3.12 -17.98
CA LEU A 21 16.22 3.16 -18.44
C LEU A 21 15.62 4.57 -18.33
N GLN A 22 15.84 5.25 -17.20
CA GLN A 22 15.37 6.62 -16.98
C GLN A 22 15.99 7.59 -18.00
N ASN A 23 17.28 7.43 -18.33
CA ASN A 23 17.95 8.23 -19.36
C ASN A 23 17.35 8.02 -20.76
N LYS A 24 16.68 6.90 -20.99
CA LYS A 24 15.93 6.63 -22.23
C LYS A 24 14.47 7.11 -22.17
N GLY A 25 14.09 7.82 -21.11
CA GLY A 25 12.74 8.34 -20.91
C GLY A 25 11.74 7.32 -20.38
N CYS A 26 12.19 6.15 -19.91
CA CYS A 26 11.32 5.17 -19.28
C CYS A 26 11.06 5.54 -17.82
N ARG A 27 9.82 5.42 -17.38
CA ARG A 27 9.47 5.40 -15.97
C ARG A 27 9.84 4.04 -15.37
N VAL A 28 10.59 4.05 -14.26
CA VAL A 28 11.02 2.81 -13.59
C VAL A 28 10.34 2.70 -12.23
N GLU A 29 9.58 1.64 -12.06
CA GLU A 29 8.91 1.29 -10.80
C GLU A 29 9.52 0.00 -10.24
N ALA A 30 9.67 -0.10 -8.92
CA ALA A 30 10.19 -1.31 -8.27
C ALA A 30 9.20 -1.86 -7.25
N VAL A 31 9.15 -3.19 -7.21
CA VAL A 31 8.39 -3.97 -6.22
C VAL A 31 9.35 -4.89 -5.49
N ALA A 32 9.31 -4.87 -4.17
CA ALA A 32 10.07 -5.80 -3.34
C ALA A 32 9.36 -6.04 -2.00
N PHE A 33 9.75 -7.10 -1.26
CA PHE A 33 9.13 -7.46 0.01
C PHE A 33 9.99 -7.01 1.19
N GLN A 34 11.19 -7.57 1.32
CA GLN A 34 12.14 -7.33 2.40
C GLN A 34 13.54 -7.10 1.82
N ASN A 35 14.46 -6.61 2.66
CA ASN A 35 15.88 -6.42 2.30
C ASN A 35 16.07 -5.53 1.06
N ILE A 36 15.37 -4.40 1.05
CA ILE A 36 15.44 -3.45 -0.06
C ILE A 36 16.60 -2.50 0.16
N SER A 37 17.44 -2.34 -0.85
CA SER A 37 18.46 -1.29 -0.87
C SER A 37 17.80 0.08 -0.77
N SER A 38 18.19 0.86 0.26
CA SER A 38 17.72 2.23 0.42
C SER A 38 18.06 3.12 -0.78
N ASN A 39 19.17 2.83 -1.44
CA ASN A 39 19.60 3.53 -2.64
C ASN A 39 18.69 3.21 -3.83
N LEU A 40 18.34 1.93 -4.03
CA LEU A 40 17.40 1.53 -5.08
C LEU A 40 16.03 2.18 -4.85
N LYS A 41 15.52 2.14 -3.60
CA LYS A 41 14.24 2.74 -3.24
C LYS A 41 14.16 4.23 -3.54
N ARG A 42 15.28 4.96 -3.42
CA ARG A 42 15.36 6.40 -3.74
C ARG A 42 15.54 6.68 -5.22
N GLU A 43 16.15 5.77 -5.96
CA GLU A 43 16.47 5.96 -7.38
C GLU A 43 15.27 5.73 -8.29
N VAL A 44 14.39 4.76 -7.97
CA VAL A 44 13.23 4.45 -8.79
C VAL A 44 12.15 5.55 -8.71
N ASP A 45 11.36 5.70 -9.77
CA ASP A 45 10.28 6.68 -9.84
C ASP A 45 9.11 6.35 -8.90
N LEU A 46 8.89 5.06 -8.63
CA LEU A 46 7.94 4.56 -7.65
C LEU A 46 8.48 3.27 -7.03
N PHE A 47 8.44 3.20 -5.71
CA PHE A 47 8.64 1.96 -4.96
C PHE A 47 7.33 1.51 -4.32
N MET A 48 7.03 0.22 -4.43
CA MET A 48 5.88 -0.42 -3.79
C MET A 48 6.32 -1.70 -3.10
N SER A 49 5.84 -1.91 -1.87
CA SER A 49 5.98 -3.22 -1.23
C SER A 49 5.10 -4.26 -1.92
N GLY A 50 5.66 -5.43 -2.20
CA GLY A 50 4.92 -6.55 -2.76
C GLY A 50 3.78 -7.05 -1.88
N TYR A 51 3.85 -6.80 -0.57
CA TYR A 51 2.77 -7.11 0.38
C TYR A 51 1.47 -6.34 0.09
N LEU A 52 1.57 -5.15 -0.52
CA LEU A 52 0.42 -4.30 -0.85
C LEU A 52 -0.29 -4.72 -2.14
N ILE A 53 0.31 -5.61 -2.94
CA ILE A 53 -0.25 -6.04 -4.22
C ILE A 53 -1.39 -7.02 -3.98
N PRO A 54 -2.60 -6.74 -4.50
CA PRO A 54 -3.76 -7.62 -4.35
C PRO A 54 -3.46 -9.06 -4.78
N ASN A 55 -3.76 -10.01 -3.92
CA ASN A 55 -3.66 -11.46 -4.17
C ASN A 55 -2.25 -11.98 -4.53
N LEU A 56 -1.19 -11.18 -4.40
CA LEU A 56 0.17 -11.65 -4.65
C LEU A 56 0.64 -12.60 -3.53
N LEU A 57 0.33 -12.26 -2.29
CA LEU A 57 0.55 -13.13 -1.13
C LEU A 57 -0.75 -13.32 -0.35
N PRO A 58 -1.01 -14.52 0.17
CA PRO A 58 -2.16 -14.77 1.04
C PRO A 58 -2.18 -13.81 2.23
N VAL A 59 -3.36 -13.33 2.59
CA VAL A 59 -3.58 -12.58 3.83
C VAL A 59 -4.09 -13.57 4.87
N PRO A 60 -3.41 -13.74 6.03
CA PRO A 60 -3.91 -14.57 7.11
C PRO A 60 -5.32 -14.15 7.54
N ASP A 61 -6.13 -15.12 7.92
CA ASP A 61 -7.50 -14.92 8.40
C ASP A 61 -8.48 -14.27 7.40
N ALA A 62 -8.09 -14.16 6.12
CA ALA A 62 -8.98 -13.67 5.08
C ALA A 62 -10.07 -14.70 4.77
N ASP A 63 -11.32 -14.23 4.60
CA ASP A 63 -12.41 -15.08 4.11
C ASP A 63 -12.16 -15.46 2.64
N PRO A 64 -11.98 -16.74 2.31
CA PRO A 64 -11.70 -17.18 0.93
C PRO A 64 -12.85 -16.93 -0.04
N LYS A 65 -14.04 -16.61 0.45
CA LYS A 65 -15.22 -16.28 -0.36
C LYS A 65 -15.30 -14.79 -0.71
N LYS A 66 -14.39 -13.98 -0.16
CA LYS A 66 -14.38 -12.54 -0.36
C LYS A 66 -13.25 -12.13 -1.29
N TYR A 67 -13.59 -11.28 -2.27
CA TYR A 67 -12.60 -10.70 -3.16
C TYR A 67 -11.89 -9.53 -2.48
N TRP A 68 -10.61 -9.41 -2.74
CA TRP A 68 -9.80 -8.30 -2.24
C TRP A 68 -10.43 -6.95 -2.55
N GLY A 69 -10.58 -6.11 -1.53
CA GLY A 69 -11.10 -4.74 -1.64
C GLY A 69 -12.60 -4.60 -1.51
N GLU A 70 -13.37 -5.70 -1.45
CA GLU A 70 -14.80 -5.64 -1.15
C GLU A 70 -15.09 -5.64 0.36
N VAL A 71 -16.26 -5.19 0.74
CA VAL A 71 -16.73 -5.26 2.13
C VAL A 71 -16.75 -6.71 2.61
N GLY A 72 -16.13 -6.95 3.77
CA GLY A 72 -15.95 -8.27 4.36
C GLY A 72 -14.62 -8.94 3.96
N SER A 73 -13.82 -8.34 3.06
CA SER A 73 -12.48 -8.83 2.76
C SER A 73 -11.45 -8.32 3.77
N ARG A 74 -10.32 -9.05 3.90
CA ARG A 74 -9.14 -8.62 4.63
C ARG A 74 -8.05 -8.23 3.65
N VAL A 75 -7.52 -7.03 3.78
CA VAL A 75 -6.55 -6.42 2.85
C VAL A 75 -5.31 -5.94 3.57
N ARG A 76 -4.30 -5.55 2.79
CA ARG A 76 -3.10 -4.84 3.28
C ARG A 76 -3.08 -3.41 2.78
N GLY A 77 -2.62 -2.51 3.64
CA GLY A 77 -2.49 -1.10 3.30
C GLY A 77 -1.63 -0.35 4.28
N ILE A 78 -1.63 0.97 4.15
CA ILE A 78 -0.89 1.89 5.01
C ILE A 78 -1.84 2.88 5.67
N CYS A 79 -1.49 3.35 6.85
CA CYS A 79 -2.17 4.49 7.48
C CYS A 79 -1.54 5.79 6.95
N TYR A 80 -2.18 6.44 5.98
CA TYR A 80 -1.60 7.57 5.27
C TYR A 80 -1.95 8.94 5.88
N THR A 81 -2.98 9.00 6.71
CA THR A 81 -3.31 10.16 7.55
C THR A 81 -3.77 9.70 8.93
N TYR A 82 -3.45 10.48 9.95
CA TYR A 82 -3.92 10.24 11.31
C TYR A 82 -4.09 11.55 12.06
N ASN A 83 -5.20 11.70 12.77
CA ASN A 83 -5.49 12.86 13.61
C ASN A 83 -5.45 12.44 15.09
N HIS A 84 -4.35 12.75 15.76
CA HIS A 84 -4.14 12.39 17.17
C HIS A 84 -5.11 13.07 18.13
N ALA A 85 -5.59 14.28 17.80
CA ALA A 85 -6.55 14.99 18.66
C ALA A 85 -7.95 14.37 18.64
N LYS A 86 -8.28 13.65 17.56
CA LYS A 86 -9.59 13.02 17.34
C LYS A 86 -9.55 11.48 17.31
N ASN A 87 -8.36 10.89 17.51
CA ASN A 87 -8.13 9.46 17.59
C ASN A 87 -8.65 8.66 16.38
N PHE A 88 -8.46 9.21 15.16
CA PHE A 88 -8.80 8.49 13.95
C PHE A 88 -7.85 8.81 12.79
N GLY A 89 -7.82 7.95 11.82
CA GLY A 89 -7.08 8.13 10.57
C GLY A 89 -7.77 7.48 9.40
N PHE A 90 -7.05 7.41 8.28
CA PHE A 90 -7.49 6.71 7.08
C PHE A 90 -6.44 5.73 6.61
N MET A 91 -6.89 4.53 6.34
CA MET A 91 -6.12 3.48 5.68
C MET A 91 -6.26 3.63 4.18
N ARG A 92 -5.17 3.41 3.46
CA ARG A 92 -5.18 3.33 1.99
C ARG A 92 -4.66 1.96 1.57
N PHE A 93 -5.37 1.32 0.68
CA PHE A 93 -5.01 0.01 0.12
C PHE A 93 -5.12 0.05 -1.40
N LEU A 94 -4.32 -0.75 -2.07
CA LEU A 94 -4.40 -0.92 -3.52
C LEU A 94 -5.59 -1.83 -3.84
N SER A 95 -6.58 -1.33 -4.56
CA SER A 95 -7.77 -2.12 -4.92
C SER A 95 -7.50 -3.03 -6.11
N LYS A 96 -6.70 -2.57 -7.07
CA LYS A 96 -6.33 -3.30 -8.29
C LYS A 96 -5.00 -2.81 -8.81
N ILE A 97 -4.27 -3.68 -9.51
CA ILE A 97 -3.10 -3.27 -10.27
C ILE A 97 -3.56 -2.58 -11.56
N GLY A 98 -2.95 -1.45 -11.86
CA GLY A 98 -3.26 -0.66 -13.05
C GLY A 98 -2.10 0.24 -13.44
N PRO A 99 -2.20 0.96 -14.55
CA PRO A 99 -1.11 1.80 -15.05
C PRO A 99 -0.83 3.03 -14.16
N GLY A 100 -1.79 3.44 -13.33
CA GLY A 100 -1.75 4.67 -12.53
C GLY A 100 -1.38 4.47 -11.06
N LEU A 101 -0.42 3.61 -10.73
CA LEU A 101 -0.02 3.34 -9.34
C LEU A 101 0.48 4.57 -8.57
N TRP A 102 0.89 5.64 -9.27
CA TRP A 102 1.27 6.92 -8.66
C TRP A 102 0.08 7.82 -8.30
N ILE A 103 -1.15 7.47 -8.75
CA ILE A 103 -2.37 8.23 -8.48
C ILE A 103 -2.89 7.82 -7.10
N THR A 104 -2.30 8.37 -6.07
CA THR A 104 -2.62 8.02 -4.67
C THR A 104 -3.79 8.78 -4.10
N ASP A 105 -4.30 9.80 -4.78
CA ASP A 105 -5.51 10.53 -4.39
C ASP A 105 -6.76 9.69 -4.72
N THR A 106 -7.36 9.10 -3.69
CA THR A 106 -8.52 8.21 -3.83
C THR A 106 -9.81 8.92 -4.24
N ARG A 107 -9.82 10.25 -4.29
CA ARG A 107 -10.96 11.04 -4.81
C ARG A 107 -11.01 11.04 -6.34
N ARG A 108 -9.90 10.72 -6.97
CA ARG A 108 -9.82 10.60 -8.43
C ARG A 108 -10.42 9.26 -8.87
N SER A 109 -11.25 9.30 -9.91
CA SER A 109 -11.89 8.10 -10.46
C SER A 109 -10.90 7.12 -11.12
N ASP A 110 -9.73 7.61 -11.54
CA ASP A 110 -8.65 6.83 -12.14
C ASP A 110 -7.63 6.31 -11.11
N SER A 111 -7.81 6.62 -9.82
CA SER A 111 -6.98 6.07 -8.75
C SER A 111 -7.23 4.57 -8.56
N PRO A 112 -6.18 3.74 -8.53
CA PRO A 112 -6.32 2.31 -8.24
C PRO A 112 -6.46 2.01 -6.74
N TYR A 113 -6.48 3.03 -5.88
CA TYR A 113 -6.51 2.88 -4.43
C TYR A 113 -7.91 3.06 -3.87
N GLY A 114 -8.20 2.31 -2.79
CA GLY A 114 -9.33 2.53 -1.92
C GLY A 114 -8.90 3.15 -0.59
N THR A 115 -9.85 3.74 0.11
CA THR A 115 -9.64 4.28 1.46
C THR A 115 -10.67 3.73 2.43
N ALA A 116 -10.26 3.54 3.69
CA ALA A 116 -11.13 3.11 4.76
C ALA A 116 -10.85 3.96 6.01
N PHE A 117 -11.91 4.39 6.67
CA PHE A 117 -11.81 5.10 7.95
C PHE A 117 -11.31 4.14 9.04
N ALA A 118 -10.38 4.60 9.89
CA ALA A 118 -9.80 3.82 10.98
C ALA A 118 -9.87 4.61 12.29
N HIS A 119 -10.72 4.19 13.22
CA HIS A 119 -10.71 4.70 14.58
C HIS A 119 -9.60 4.02 15.39
N GLU A 120 -9.03 4.72 16.37
CA GLU A 120 -7.95 4.21 17.21
C GLU A 120 -8.26 2.83 17.81
N SER A 121 -9.49 2.62 18.27
CA SER A 121 -9.94 1.34 18.85
C SER A 121 -9.90 0.14 17.88
N ALA A 122 -9.76 0.38 16.59
CA ALA A 122 -9.65 -0.68 15.59
C ALA A 122 -8.22 -1.25 15.45
N PHE A 123 -7.23 -0.53 15.98
CA PHE A 123 -5.84 -0.99 15.98
C PHE A 123 -5.60 -1.96 17.13
N SER A 124 -4.86 -3.03 16.86
CA SER A 124 -4.41 -3.97 17.89
C SER A 124 -3.46 -3.30 18.88
N SER A 125 -3.39 -3.82 20.09
CA SER A 125 -2.54 -3.30 21.17
C SER A 125 -1.04 -3.30 20.86
N GLY A 126 -0.62 -4.05 19.85
CA GLY A 126 0.79 -4.07 19.38
C GLY A 126 1.16 -2.93 18.44
N VAL A 127 0.20 -2.08 18.05
CA VAL A 127 0.45 -0.93 17.17
C VAL A 127 0.72 0.31 18.01
N ASP A 128 1.89 0.90 17.81
CA ASP A 128 2.23 2.18 18.41
C ASP A 128 1.59 3.32 17.61
N ILE A 129 0.47 3.82 18.10
CA ILE A 129 -0.33 4.89 17.48
C ILE A 129 0.48 6.18 17.34
N SER A 130 1.46 6.45 18.24
CA SER A 130 2.26 7.68 18.19
C SER A 130 3.10 7.80 16.91
N GLN A 131 3.36 6.68 16.23
CA GLN A 131 4.12 6.62 14.98
C GLN A 131 3.25 6.80 13.72
N LEU A 132 1.96 7.00 13.88
CA LEU A 132 1.05 7.27 12.76
C LEU A 132 0.96 8.76 12.43
N PRO A 133 0.76 9.14 11.17
CA PRO A 133 0.69 8.28 9.98
C PRO A 133 2.05 7.73 9.57
N SER A 134 2.07 6.59 8.91
CA SER A 134 3.29 6.00 8.37
C SER A 134 3.06 5.42 6.99
N ARG A 135 4.00 5.69 6.08
CA ARG A 135 4.05 5.07 4.74
C ARG A 135 4.91 3.81 4.69
N GLU A 136 5.63 3.52 5.77
CA GLU A 136 6.53 2.37 5.85
C GLU A 136 5.89 1.18 6.55
N PHE A 137 4.96 1.43 7.47
CA PHE A 137 4.24 0.38 8.16
C PHE A 137 3.12 -0.16 7.28
N ILE A 138 3.14 -1.46 7.09
CA ILE A 138 2.08 -2.19 6.40
C ILE A 138 1.17 -2.78 7.47
N PHE A 139 -0.12 -2.62 7.26
CA PHE A 139 -1.16 -3.15 8.12
C PHE A 139 -2.04 -4.13 7.37
N GLU A 140 -2.53 -5.13 8.08
CA GLU A 140 -3.61 -6.01 7.64
C GLU A 140 -4.89 -5.60 8.36
N PHE A 141 -6.00 -5.49 7.66
CA PHE A 141 -7.26 -5.06 8.25
C PHE A 141 -8.47 -5.56 7.46
N ASP A 142 -9.57 -5.69 8.17
CA ASP A 142 -10.87 -6.04 7.59
C ASP A 142 -11.55 -4.79 7.05
N LEU A 143 -12.16 -4.91 5.87
CA LEU A 143 -13.02 -3.87 5.31
C LEU A 143 -14.47 -4.13 5.73
N ILE A 144 -15.05 -3.21 6.48
CA ILE A 144 -16.44 -3.28 6.92
C ILE A 144 -17.24 -2.08 6.41
N GLN A 145 -18.54 -2.26 6.30
CA GLN A 145 -19.44 -1.15 5.96
C GLN A 145 -19.71 -0.32 7.21
N GLY A 146 -19.33 0.95 7.17
CA GLY A 146 -19.67 1.94 8.18
C GLY A 146 -20.81 2.87 7.74
N GLU A 147 -21.25 3.74 8.63
CA GLU A 147 -22.34 4.70 8.35
C GLU A 147 -21.98 5.70 7.23
N LYS A 148 -20.72 6.12 7.15
CA LYS A 148 -20.24 7.13 6.21
C LYS A 148 -19.33 6.57 5.11
N GLY A 149 -19.34 5.26 4.92
CA GLY A 149 -18.47 4.60 3.94
C GLY A 149 -17.67 3.44 4.54
N MET A 150 -16.64 3.04 3.83
CA MET A 150 -15.83 1.90 4.21
C MET A 150 -14.99 2.19 5.46
N GLN A 151 -14.96 1.26 6.39
CA GLN A 151 -14.16 1.32 7.62
C GLN A 151 -13.19 0.14 7.69
N ALA A 152 -12.05 0.39 8.34
CA ALA A 152 -11.08 -0.62 8.69
C ALA A 152 -11.32 -1.12 10.12
N ALA A 153 -11.31 -2.43 10.30
CA ALA A 153 -11.43 -3.11 11.58
C ALA A 153 -10.32 -4.13 11.76
N ASN A 154 -10.06 -4.56 13.00
CA ASN A 154 -9.07 -5.58 13.33
C ASN A 154 -7.70 -5.30 12.69
N ILE A 155 -7.22 -4.07 12.87
CA ILE A 155 -6.00 -3.57 12.25
C ILE A 155 -4.78 -4.12 12.99
N THR A 156 -3.97 -4.90 12.31
CA THR A 156 -2.72 -5.46 12.82
C THR A 156 -1.53 -4.99 11.98
N LYS A 157 -0.39 -4.76 12.60
CA LYS A 157 0.85 -4.44 11.89
C LYS A 157 1.48 -5.74 11.38
N LEU A 158 1.94 -5.71 10.13
CA LEU A 158 2.70 -6.80 9.51
C LEU A 158 4.12 -6.89 10.06
#